data_9fafdc9b321fdef318bea19d2c75d74c
#
_entry.id   9fafdc9b321fdef318bea19d2c75d74c
#
_cell.length_a   1.000
_cell.length_b   1.000
_cell.length_c   1.000
_cell.angle_alpha   90.00
_cell.angle_beta   90.00
_cell.angle_gamma   90.00
#
_symmetry.space_group_name_H-M   'P 1'
#
loop_
_entity.id
_entity.type
_entity.pdbx_description
1 polymer ?
#
loop_
_entity_poly.entity_id
_entity_poly.type
_entity_poly.pdbx_seq_one_letter_code
_entity_poly.pdbx_strand_id
1 'polypeptide(L)'
;MNVQTSPVQKRAGTDDDPAARASRKRLLLLAVVVLAGAGAAILYWQISREGVGAGELMVSGNIEAHQSLVSFKDVTSRIVELPFDEGQWVAKGQLIARVDDSNYRQQVAVDEAAVQVQKQQLESAKQNLIAAQNTVDNDEADFAEKDVDSQRYQELWRQNATSAQSRDLAQTAMKQSAASLKHDKAMVGVAAQNIAAAAASVKNAEETLRLAKIMLGYTVLNAPFSGVIVVRQTELGEVMQPGTPVVTLADLDHVWLRAYISETDLGRIRYGQEATVTTDTYPGKKYPGHISFISSSAEFTPKSVETHQERVTLVYRIKIDIENLNHELKPGMPADALIEMGKPRAEDSIHGQPILGH
;
A
#
# COMPACT_ATOMS: atom_id res chain seq x y z
N MET A 1 87.48 93.29 40.25
CA MET A 1 86.87 94.35 41.04
C MET A 1 85.49 94.02 41.37
N ASN A 2 85.19 93.73 42.57
CA ASN A 2 83.95 93.90 43.33
C ASN A 2 82.65 93.40 42.67
N VAL A 3 81.76 92.85 43.28
CA VAL A 3 81.40 92.50 44.65
C VAL A 3 80.04 91.83 44.63
N GLN A 4 79.83 90.70 45.33
CA GLN A 4 78.70 90.38 46.20
C GLN A 4 77.31 90.43 45.61
N THR A 5 76.38 89.58 45.92
CA THR A 5 76.05 88.76 47.11
C THR A 5 74.86 87.86 46.83
N SER A 6 74.83 86.75 47.55
CA SER A 6 73.67 85.92 47.81
C SER A 6 72.56 86.69 48.58
N PRO A 7 71.43 86.09 49.04
CA PRO A 7 70.74 84.74 48.82
C PRO A 7 69.20 84.84 48.80
N VAL A 8 68.53 83.72 49.05
CA VAL A 8 67.28 83.55 49.81
C VAL A 8 66.02 83.00 49.03
N GLN A 9 65.82 81.73 49.21
CA GLN A 9 64.65 81.05 49.85
C GLN A 9 63.23 81.13 49.23
N LYS A 10 62.73 79.96 48.89
CA LYS A 10 61.59 79.21 49.48
C LYS A 10 60.17 79.66 49.12
N ARG A 11 59.41 78.81 48.47
CA ARG A 11 58.24 78.07 49.04
C ARG A 11 57.51 77.24 48.04
N ALA A 12 57.21 75.99 48.46
CA ALA A 12 56.23 75.09 47.86
C ALA A 12 54.83 75.69 47.99
N GLY A 13 54.08 75.58 46.95
CA GLY A 13 52.62 75.80 46.90
C GLY A 13 52.00 74.73 46.13
N THR A 14 51.41 73.74 46.82
CA THR A 14 50.48 72.77 46.28
C THR A 14 49.15 73.47 45.99
N ASP A 15 48.89 73.80 44.75
CA ASP A 15 47.55 74.17 44.30
C ASP A 15 46.83 72.90 43.84
N ASP A 16 46.01 72.38 44.76
CA ASP A 16 44.97 71.34 44.49
C ASP A 16 43.81 72.02 43.72
N ASP A 17 43.85 71.91 42.39
CA ASP A 17 42.80 72.47 41.53
C ASP A 17 41.54 71.58 41.57
N PRO A 18 40.41 72.03 42.19
CA PRO A 18 39.15 71.20 42.30
C PRO A 18 38.54 70.90 40.97
N ALA A 19 38.89 71.62 39.89
CA ALA A 19 38.38 71.35 38.52
C ALA A 19 38.98 70.09 37.90
N ALA A 20 40.25 69.75 38.27
CA ALA A 20 40.90 68.55 37.77
C ALA A 20 40.35 67.21 38.39
N ARG A 21 39.81 67.33 39.64
CA ARG A 21 39.15 66.16 40.28
C ARG A 21 37.76 65.91 39.73
N ALA A 22 36.99 66.88 39.28
CA ALA A 22 35.69 66.78 38.69
C ALA A 22 35.77 66.16 37.25
N SER A 23 36.79 66.52 36.48
CA SER A 23 37.02 65.99 35.13
C SER A 23 37.43 64.50 35.16
N ARG A 24 38.30 64.11 36.12
CA ARG A 24 38.66 62.67 36.29
C ARG A 24 37.51 61.81 36.74
N LYS A 25 36.60 62.28 37.61
CA LYS A 25 35.37 61.54 37.98
C LYS A 25 34.42 61.41 36.83
N ARG A 26 34.25 62.40 35.96
CA ARG A 26 33.45 62.35 34.75
C ARG A 26 34.03 61.38 33.69
N LEU A 27 35.37 61.36 33.56
CA LEU A 27 36.08 60.45 32.67
C LEU A 27 35.99 58.99 33.16
N LEU A 28 36.07 58.76 34.48
CA LEU A 28 35.85 57.41 35.08
C LEU A 28 34.39 56.92 34.92
N LEU A 29 33.42 57.84 35.11
CA LEU A 29 32.02 57.51 34.88
C LEU A 29 31.72 57.15 33.39
N LEU A 30 32.28 57.88 32.44
CA LEU A 30 32.22 57.62 31.02
C LEU A 30 32.87 56.25 30.68
N ALA A 31 34.03 55.96 31.25
CA ALA A 31 34.75 54.71 31.07
C ALA A 31 33.90 53.47 31.59
N VAL A 32 33.25 53.65 32.75
CA VAL A 32 32.35 52.62 33.32
C VAL A 32 31.13 52.42 32.47
N VAL A 33 30.49 53.45 31.90
CA VAL A 33 29.35 53.39 31.02
C VAL A 33 29.74 52.71 29.69
N VAL A 34 30.90 53.02 29.13
CA VAL A 34 31.41 52.38 27.90
C VAL A 34 31.74 50.91 28.14
N LEU A 35 32.34 50.54 29.29
CA LEU A 35 32.59 49.14 29.66
C LEU A 35 31.33 48.39 29.95
N ALA A 36 30.32 48.99 30.58
CA ALA A 36 29.03 48.39 30.80
C ALA A 36 28.28 48.20 29.47
N GLY A 37 28.32 49.16 28.54
CA GLY A 37 27.77 49.08 27.19
C GLY A 37 28.47 48.01 26.34
N ALA A 38 29.80 47.93 26.40
CA ALA A 38 30.58 46.87 25.74
C ALA A 38 30.28 45.48 26.32
N GLY A 39 30.15 45.36 27.65
CA GLY A 39 29.75 44.14 28.33
C GLY A 39 28.32 43.69 27.94
N ALA A 40 27.36 44.63 27.89
CA ALA A 40 25.99 44.35 27.43
C ALA A 40 25.96 43.99 25.95
N ALA A 41 26.76 44.65 25.11
CA ALA A 41 26.87 44.31 23.68
C ALA A 41 27.50 42.92 23.46
N ILE A 42 28.53 42.56 24.25
CA ILE A 42 29.14 41.21 24.20
C ILE A 42 28.16 40.16 24.71
N LEU A 43 27.42 40.45 25.79
CA LEU A 43 26.41 39.56 26.33
C LEU A 43 25.24 39.37 25.33
N TYR A 44 24.76 40.47 24.72
CA TYR A 44 23.76 40.45 23.65
C TYR A 44 24.27 39.68 22.43
N TRP A 45 25.53 39.83 22.04
CA TRP A 45 26.17 39.14 20.95
C TRP A 45 26.36 37.61 21.25
N GLN A 46 26.68 37.25 22.52
CA GLN A 46 26.72 35.85 22.96
C GLN A 46 25.34 35.22 22.99
N ILE A 47 24.32 35.91 23.50
CA ILE A 47 22.93 35.42 23.51
C ILE A 47 22.34 35.32 22.08
N SER A 48 22.70 36.28 21.20
CA SER A 48 22.30 36.25 19.78
C SER A 48 23.07 35.20 18.95
N ARG A 49 24.11 34.59 19.49
CA ARG A 49 24.88 33.49 18.89
C ARG A 49 24.39 32.09 19.30
N GLU A 50 23.32 31.96 20.08
CA GLU A 50 22.60 30.71 20.24
C GLU A 50 21.78 30.41 18.96
N GLY A 51 22.45 30.53 17.80
CA GLY A 51 22.02 29.90 16.54
C GLY A 51 22.57 28.50 16.51
N VAL A 52 21.70 27.53 16.36
CA VAL A 52 21.95 26.12 16.02
C VAL A 52 23.30 25.61 16.55
N GLY A 53 23.28 24.85 17.62
CA GLY A 53 24.48 24.28 18.23
C GLY A 53 25.33 23.56 17.17
N ALA A 54 26.63 23.61 17.31
CA ALA A 54 27.61 23.03 16.37
C ALA A 54 27.44 21.50 16.14
N GLY A 55 26.34 20.92 16.63
CA GLY A 55 25.93 19.51 16.52
C GLY A 55 24.51 19.28 15.98
N GLU A 56 23.80 20.31 15.52
CA GLU A 56 22.41 20.17 15.03
C GLU A 56 22.30 20.71 13.61
N LEU A 57 21.57 19.98 12.76
CA LEU A 57 21.23 20.37 11.39
C LEU A 57 19.74 20.66 11.30
N MET A 58 19.38 21.90 10.95
CA MET A 58 18.00 22.29 10.69
C MET A 58 17.69 22.12 9.21
N VAL A 59 16.63 21.43 8.90
CA VAL A 59 16.12 21.25 7.53
C VAL A 59 14.64 21.57 7.47
N SER A 60 14.22 22.26 6.41
CA SER A 60 12.82 22.63 6.17
C SER A 60 12.23 21.81 5.04
N GLY A 61 10.94 21.54 5.12
CA GLY A 61 10.25 20.77 4.11
C GLY A 61 8.73 20.78 4.28
N ASN A 62 8.08 19.83 3.63
CA ASN A 62 6.64 19.66 3.73
C ASN A 62 6.30 18.26 4.24
N ILE A 63 5.24 18.18 5.06
CA ILE A 63 4.67 16.90 5.48
C ILE A 63 4.01 16.25 4.28
N GLU A 64 4.30 14.98 4.07
CA GLU A 64 3.67 14.12 3.08
C GLU A 64 3.11 12.86 3.75
N ALA A 65 2.15 12.23 3.09
CA ALA A 65 1.55 10.96 3.49
C ALA A 65 1.39 10.07 2.27
N HIS A 66 1.21 8.78 2.48
CA HIS A 66 0.77 7.90 1.42
C HIS A 66 -0.62 8.27 0.95
N GLN A 67 -0.77 8.56 -0.34
CA GLN A 67 -2.04 8.87 -0.96
C GLN A 67 -2.38 7.80 -2.00
N SER A 68 -3.63 7.34 -1.98
CA SER A 68 -4.15 6.39 -2.96
C SER A 68 -5.35 6.99 -3.68
N LEU A 69 -5.32 6.92 -5.00
CA LEU A 69 -6.46 7.21 -5.85
C LEU A 69 -7.37 5.97 -5.85
N VAL A 70 -8.51 6.08 -5.17
CA VAL A 70 -9.46 4.97 -5.05
C VAL A 70 -10.47 5.07 -6.18
N SER A 71 -10.58 4.01 -7.00
CA SER A 71 -11.42 3.95 -8.19
C SER A 71 -12.16 2.62 -8.29
N PHE A 72 -13.27 2.60 -9.04
CA PHE A 72 -13.94 1.35 -9.40
C PHE A 72 -13.11 0.54 -10.39
N LYS A 73 -13.16 -0.79 -10.23
CA LYS A 73 -12.52 -1.75 -11.13
C LYS A 73 -13.57 -2.37 -12.05
N ASP A 74 -13.32 -2.32 -13.37
CA ASP A 74 -14.09 -3.03 -14.41
C ASP A 74 -15.62 -2.78 -14.38
N VAL A 75 -16.06 -1.62 -13.86
CA VAL A 75 -17.48 -1.27 -13.71
C VAL A 75 -17.75 0.06 -14.41
N THR A 76 -18.82 0.08 -15.23
CA THR A 76 -19.37 1.30 -15.81
C THR A 76 -20.80 1.46 -15.34
N SER A 77 -21.05 2.42 -14.45
CA SER A 77 -22.38 2.72 -13.94
C SER A 77 -22.41 4.07 -13.23
N ARG A 78 -23.61 4.54 -12.88
CA ARG A 78 -23.83 5.81 -12.20
C ARG A 78 -23.68 5.67 -10.69
N ILE A 79 -23.01 6.64 -10.04
CA ILE A 79 -22.91 6.72 -8.58
C ILE A 79 -24.30 6.96 -7.98
N VAL A 80 -24.71 6.10 -7.05
CA VAL A 80 -25.98 6.18 -6.32
C VAL A 80 -25.80 6.45 -4.84
N GLU A 81 -24.57 6.22 -4.32
CA GLU A 81 -24.25 6.44 -2.93
C GLU A 81 -22.80 6.92 -2.80
N LEU A 82 -22.61 8.03 -2.07
CA LEU A 82 -21.30 8.64 -1.79
C LEU A 82 -21.39 9.31 -0.41
N PRO A 83 -21.23 8.54 0.68
CA PRO A 83 -21.58 8.98 2.04
C PRO A 83 -20.56 9.92 2.68
N PHE A 84 -19.38 10.14 2.06
CA PHE A 84 -18.30 10.92 2.64
C PHE A 84 -17.96 12.16 1.82
N ASP A 85 -17.60 13.23 2.55
CA ASP A 85 -17.06 14.47 2.01
C ASP A 85 -15.55 14.59 2.26
N GLU A 86 -14.93 15.60 1.64
CA GLU A 86 -13.53 15.95 1.86
C GLU A 86 -13.27 16.29 3.33
N GLY A 87 -12.12 15.88 3.81
CA GLY A 87 -11.70 16.07 5.20
C GLY A 87 -12.27 15.04 6.19
N GLN A 88 -13.16 14.15 5.79
CA GLN A 88 -13.72 13.13 6.67
C GLN A 88 -12.81 11.90 6.77
N TRP A 89 -12.79 11.30 7.96
CA TRP A 89 -12.09 10.06 8.25
C TRP A 89 -12.91 8.86 7.82
N VAL A 90 -12.26 7.88 7.19
CA VAL A 90 -12.83 6.58 6.79
C VAL A 90 -12.00 5.46 7.37
N ALA A 91 -12.66 4.45 7.93
CA ALA A 91 -12.00 3.23 8.38
C ALA A 91 -11.81 2.25 7.22
N LYS A 92 -10.77 1.41 7.30
CA LYS A 92 -10.54 0.33 6.33
C LYS A 92 -11.78 -0.55 6.18
N GLY A 93 -12.17 -0.82 4.92
CA GLY A 93 -13.34 -1.61 4.56
C GLY A 93 -14.67 -0.84 4.61
N GLN A 94 -14.68 0.41 5.03
CA GLN A 94 -15.87 1.26 5.04
C GLN A 94 -16.27 1.66 3.62
N LEU A 95 -17.58 1.73 3.36
CA LEU A 95 -18.12 2.10 2.05
C LEU A 95 -17.74 3.55 1.69
N ILE A 96 -17.00 3.71 0.58
CA ILE A 96 -16.68 5.04 0.01
C ILE A 96 -17.73 5.45 -1.01
N ALA A 97 -18.09 4.56 -1.91
CA ALA A 97 -19.06 4.83 -2.96
C ALA A 97 -19.74 3.55 -3.41
N ARG A 98 -20.95 3.68 -3.96
CA ARG A 98 -21.66 2.61 -4.64
C ARG A 98 -22.22 3.13 -5.95
N VAL A 99 -22.12 2.31 -6.98
CA VAL A 99 -22.79 2.57 -8.26
C VAL A 99 -24.08 1.77 -8.38
N ASP A 100 -24.96 2.15 -9.30
CA ASP A 100 -26.17 1.39 -9.63
C ASP A 100 -25.79 -0.02 -10.07
N ASP A 101 -26.20 -1.00 -9.28
CA ASP A 101 -25.85 -2.41 -9.44
C ASP A 101 -26.96 -3.25 -10.09
N SER A 102 -28.07 -2.60 -10.53
CA SER A 102 -29.26 -3.27 -11.04
C SER A 102 -28.96 -4.26 -12.16
N ASN A 103 -28.14 -3.86 -13.14
CA ASN A 103 -27.74 -4.71 -14.26
C ASN A 103 -26.86 -5.89 -13.81
N TYR A 104 -25.96 -5.65 -12.88
CA TYR A 104 -25.06 -6.69 -12.35
C TYR A 104 -25.83 -7.71 -11.52
N ARG A 105 -26.80 -7.28 -10.70
CA ARG A 105 -27.71 -8.19 -9.99
C ARG A 105 -28.55 -9.03 -10.93
N GLN A 106 -29.05 -8.40 -12.00
CA GLN A 106 -29.82 -9.13 -13.01
C GLN A 106 -28.96 -10.19 -13.72
N GLN A 107 -27.69 -9.87 -14.05
CA GLN A 107 -26.79 -10.85 -14.63
C GLN A 107 -26.53 -12.03 -13.68
N VAL A 108 -26.30 -11.78 -12.39
CA VAL A 108 -26.17 -12.84 -11.38
C VAL A 108 -27.41 -13.73 -11.35
N ALA A 109 -28.61 -13.15 -11.37
CA ALA A 109 -29.86 -13.92 -11.38
C ALA A 109 -30.01 -14.81 -12.63
N VAL A 110 -29.63 -14.31 -13.80
CA VAL A 110 -29.61 -15.08 -15.08
C VAL A 110 -28.64 -16.26 -14.98
N ASP A 111 -27.42 -16.01 -14.49
CA ASP A 111 -26.39 -17.05 -14.39
C ASP A 111 -26.74 -18.08 -13.30
N GLU A 112 -27.38 -17.67 -12.20
CA GLU A 112 -27.94 -18.59 -11.19
C GLU A 112 -28.98 -19.52 -11.80
N ALA A 113 -29.89 -19.01 -12.62
CA ALA A 113 -30.88 -19.82 -13.35
C ALA A 113 -30.20 -20.79 -14.34
N ALA A 114 -29.15 -20.32 -15.05
CA ALA A 114 -28.39 -21.18 -15.95
C ALA A 114 -27.70 -22.34 -15.22
N VAL A 115 -27.12 -22.10 -14.03
CA VAL A 115 -26.57 -23.18 -13.19
C VAL A 115 -27.65 -24.21 -12.82
N GLN A 116 -28.86 -23.76 -12.47
CA GLN A 116 -29.94 -24.68 -12.15
C GLN A 116 -30.34 -25.55 -13.35
N VAL A 117 -30.41 -24.99 -14.56
CA VAL A 117 -30.68 -25.76 -15.79
C VAL A 117 -29.62 -26.84 -15.99
N GLN A 118 -28.34 -26.51 -15.87
CA GLN A 118 -27.26 -27.49 -16.03
C GLN A 118 -27.29 -28.56 -14.94
N LYS A 119 -27.67 -28.25 -13.71
CA LYS A 119 -27.86 -29.23 -12.63
C LYS A 119 -29.00 -30.21 -12.95
N GLN A 120 -30.09 -29.71 -13.51
CA GLN A 120 -31.19 -30.59 -13.95
C GLN A 120 -30.77 -31.52 -15.10
N GLN A 121 -29.95 -31.03 -16.04
CA GLN A 121 -29.39 -31.85 -17.12
C GLN A 121 -28.46 -32.96 -16.58
N LEU A 122 -27.62 -32.63 -15.59
CA LEU A 122 -26.78 -33.62 -14.91
C LEU A 122 -27.62 -34.69 -14.21
N GLU A 123 -28.71 -34.31 -13.55
CA GLU A 123 -29.59 -35.25 -12.88
C GLU A 123 -30.30 -36.14 -13.90
N SER A 124 -30.76 -35.59 -15.02
CA SER A 124 -31.31 -36.38 -16.14
C SER A 124 -30.29 -37.38 -16.70
N ALA A 125 -29.02 -36.99 -16.86
CA ALA A 125 -27.97 -37.90 -17.30
C ALA A 125 -27.73 -39.06 -16.30
N LYS A 126 -27.84 -38.81 -15.01
CA LYS A 126 -27.75 -39.86 -13.96
C LYS A 126 -28.91 -40.82 -14.05
N GLN A 127 -30.13 -40.34 -14.27
CA GLN A 127 -31.30 -41.19 -14.44
C GLN A 127 -31.19 -42.09 -15.69
N ASN A 128 -30.62 -41.54 -16.78
CA ASN A 128 -30.34 -42.32 -17.99
C ASN A 128 -29.30 -43.43 -17.73
N LEU A 129 -28.31 -43.22 -16.91
CA LEU A 129 -27.36 -44.26 -16.50
C LEU A 129 -28.05 -45.36 -15.71
N ILE A 130 -28.95 -45.04 -14.78
CA ILE A 130 -29.73 -46.02 -14.01
C ILE A 130 -30.60 -46.84 -14.94
N ALA A 131 -31.26 -46.21 -15.92
CA ALA A 131 -32.06 -46.92 -16.93
C ALA A 131 -31.20 -47.89 -17.76
N ALA A 132 -30.02 -47.46 -18.22
CA ALA A 132 -29.08 -48.30 -18.95
C ALA A 132 -28.59 -49.50 -18.11
N GLN A 133 -28.33 -49.30 -16.82
CA GLN A 133 -27.96 -50.36 -15.89
C GLN A 133 -29.07 -51.38 -15.72
N ASN A 134 -30.32 -50.94 -15.54
CA ASN A 134 -31.48 -51.84 -15.45
C ASN A 134 -31.68 -52.67 -16.74
N THR A 135 -31.35 -52.09 -17.91
CA THR A 135 -31.38 -52.86 -19.18
C THR A 135 -30.31 -53.96 -19.20
N VAL A 136 -29.08 -53.64 -18.73
CA VAL A 136 -27.99 -54.63 -18.59
C VAL A 136 -28.40 -55.76 -17.65
N ASP A 137 -29.02 -55.46 -16.50
CA ASP A 137 -29.48 -56.47 -15.53
C ASP A 137 -30.51 -57.44 -16.16
N ASN A 138 -31.44 -56.94 -16.99
CA ASN A 138 -32.40 -57.76 -17.74
C ASN A 138 -31.71 -58.65 -18.79
N ASP A 139 -30.76 -58.08 -19.54
CA ASP A 139 -29.99 -58.80 -20.55
C ASP A 139 -29.08 -59.88 -19.95
N GLU A 140 -28.53 -59.63 -18.75
CA GLU A 140 -27.71 -60.56 -17.97
C GLU A 140 -28.59 -61.77 -17.58
N ALA A 141 -29.85 -61.55 -17.17
CA ALA A 141 -30.78 -62.61 -16.81
C ALA A 141 -31.21 -63.46 -18.07
N ASP A 142 -31.50 -62.79 -19.23
CA ASP A 142 -31.77 -63.43 -20.45
C ASP A 142 -30.58 -64.25 -20.96
N PHE A 143 -29.36 -63.67 -20.92
CA PHE A 143 -28.15 -64.39 -21.32
C PHE A 143 -27.96 -65.66 -20.46
N ALA A 144 -28.13 -65.54 -19.13
CA ALA A 144 -27.97 -66.66 -18.21
C ALA A 144 -28.96 -67.80 -18.54
N GLU A 145 -30.23 -67.47 -18.86
CA GLU A 145 -31.25 -68.49 -19.33
C GLU A 145 -30.81 -69.14 -20.61
N LYS A 146 -30.44 -68.37 -21.65
CA LYS A 146 -30.07 -68.93 -22.98
C LYS A 146 -28.76 -69.73 -22.93
N ASP A 147 -27.84 -69.41 -22.06
CA ASP A 147 -26.60 -70.16 -21.84
C ASP A 147 -26.88 -71.54 -21.23
N VAL A 148 -27.71 -71.59 -20.18
CA VAL A 148 -28.15 -72.84 -19.58
C VAL A 148 -28.86 -73.71 -20.58
N ASP A 149 -29.78 -73.18 -21.43
CA ASP A 149 -30.50 -73.91 -22.49
C ASP A 149 -29.52 -74.40 -23.56
N SER A 150 -28.59 -73.63 -24.02
CA SER A 150 -27.54 -73.99 -24.96
C SER A 150 -26.73 -75.20 -24.47
N GLN A 151 -26.31 -75.14 -23.21
CA GLN A 151 -25.57 -76.22 -22.53
C GLN A 151 -26.44 -77.51 -22.46
N ARG A 152 -27.71 -77.35 -22.08
CA ARG A 152 -28.68 -78.48 -21.99
C ARG A 152 -28.90 -79.17 -23.35
N TYR A 153 -29.14 -78.35 -24.40
CA TYR A 153 -29.36 -78.94 -25.76
C TYR A 153 -28.05 -79.49 -26.31
N GLN A 154 -26.93 -79.08 -25.98
CA GLN A 154 -25.64 -79.61 -26.37
C GLN A 154 -25.40 -80.98 -25.72
N GLU A 155 -25.78 -81.17 -24.45
CA GLU A 155 -25.68 -82.46 -23.74
C GLU A 155 -26.69 -83.46 -24.27
N LEU A 156 -27.95 -83.03 -24.49
CA LEU A 156 -28.97 -83.88 -25.10
C LEU A 156 -28.55 -84.35 -26.50
N TRP A 157 -27.90 -83.52 -27.28
CA TRP A 157 -27.37 -83.86 -28.60
C TRP A 157 -26.24 -84.91 -28.51
N ARG A 158 -25.33 -84.80 -27.55
CA ARG A 158 -24.32 -85.82 -27.32
C ARG A 158 -24.88 -87.18 -26.97
N GLN A 159 -26.01 -87.20 -26.32
CA GLN A 159 -26.78 -88.40 -25.95
C GLN A 159 -27.70 -88.85 -27.05
N ASN A 160 -27.72 -88.28 -28.27
CA ASN A 160 -28.62 -88.50 -29.37
C ASN A 160 -30.12 -88.30 -29.02
N ALA A 161 -30.41 -87.44 -27.99
CA ALA A 161 -31.77 -87.19 -27.51
C ALA A 161 -32.44 -85.94 -28.11
N THR A 162 -31.77 -85.22 -29.02
CA THR A 162 -32.28 -84.04 -29.73
C THR A 162 -31.72 -83.92 -31.14
N SER A 163 -32.35 -83.07 -32.00
CA SER A 163 -31.88 -82.81 -33.36
C SER A 163 -30.68 -81.81 -33.38
N ALA A 164 -29.82 -81.87 -34.42
CA ALA A 164 -28.78 -80.88 -34.68
C ALA A 164 -29.39 -79.49 -34.84
N GLN A 165 -30.52 -79.36 -35.47
CA GLN A 165 -31.26 -78.12 -35.67
C GLN A 165 -31.62 -77.42 -34.32
N SER A 166 -32.13 -78.20 -33.34
CA SER A 166 -32.53 -77.69 -32.03
C SER A 166 -31.31 -77.20 -31.25
N ARG A 167 -30.16 -77.91 -31.29
CA ARG A 167 -28.89 -77.52 -30.71
C ARG A 167 -28.40 -76.21 -31.34
N ASP A 168 -28.39 -76.11 -32.69
CA ASP A 168 -27.89 -74.93 -33.39
C ASP A 168 -28.76 -73.68 -33.14
N LEU A 169 -30.09 -73.86 -33.01
CA LEU A 169 -31.02 -72.81 -32.62
C LEU A 169 -30.73 -72.31 -31.21
N ALA A 170 -30.56 -73.20 -30.22
CA ALA A 170 -30.21 -72.80 -28.85
C ALA A 170 -28.84 -72.10 -28.77
N GLN A 171 -27.82 -72.56 -29.50
CA GLN A 171 -26.53 -71.95 -29.58
C GLN A 171 -26.58 -70.55 -30.23
N THR A 172 -27.42 -70.40 -31.27
CA THR A 172 -27.62 -69.13 -31.96
C THR A 172 -28.29 -68.09 -31.03
N ALA A 173 -29.35 -68.55 -30.31
CA ALA A 173 -30.04 -67.71 -29.33
C ALA A 173 -29.09 -67.18 -28.22
N MET A 174 -28.26 -68.09 -27.67
CA MET A 174 -27.25 -67.72 -26.69
C MET A 174 -26.25 -66.68 -27.26
N LYS A 175 -25.75 -66.86 -28.49
CA LYS A 175 -24.85 -65.89 -29.13
C LYS A 175 -25.50 -64.52 -29.37
N GLN A 176 -26.79 -64.51 -29.73
CA GLN A 176 -27.58 -63.31 -29.93
C GLN A 176 -27.71 -62.51 -28.59
N SER A 177 -28.14 -63.24 -27.54
CA SER A 177 -28.26 -62.62 -26.19
C SER A 177 -26.90 -62.10 -25.64
N ALA A 178 -25.81 -62.86 -25.84
CA ALA A 178 -24.48 -62.43 -25.52
C ALA A 178 -24.04 -61.10 -26.24
N ALA A 179 -24.45 -60.98 -27.52
CA ALA A 179 -24.17 -59.76 -28.30
C ALA A 179 -25.01 -58.58 -27.84
N SER A 180 -26.31 -58.82 -27.48
CA SER A 180 -27.18 -57.79 -26.86
C SER A 180 -26.59 -57.28 -25.55
N LEU A 181 -26.25 -58.18 -24.64
CA LEU A 181 -25.64 -57.85 -23.36
C LEU A 181 -24.34 -57.02 -23.52
N LYS A 182 -23.50 -57.42 -24.49
CA LYS A 182 -22.27 -56.68 -24.80
C LYS A 182 -22.56 -55.26 -25.31
N HIS A 183 -23.59 -55.12 -26.15
CA HIS A 183 -24.04 -53.81 -26.64
C HIS A 183 -24.51 -52.94 -25.48
N ASP A 184 -25.34 -53.43 -24.58
CA ASP A 184 -25.96 -52.64 -23.52
C ASP A 184 -24.94 -52.31 -22.42
N LYS A 185 -23.96 -53.17 -22.14
CA LYS A 185 -22.78 -52.82 -21.34
C LYS A 185 -21.99 -51.65 -21.93
N ALA A 186 -21.86 -51.58 -23.25
CA ALA A 186 -21.21 -50.43 -23.89
C ALA A 186 -22.07 -49.16 -23.76
N MET A 187 -23.41 -49.26 -23.79
CA MET A 187 -24.33 -48.12 -23.60
C MET A 187 -24.24 -47.56 -22.16
N VAL A 188 -24.04 -48.40 -21.15
CA VAL A 188 -23.73 -47.93 -19.79
C VAL A 188 -22.45 -47.05 -19.77
N GLY A 189 -21.41 -47.48 -20.51
CA GLY A 189 -20.20 -46.68 -20.67
C GLY A 189 -20.45 -45.30 -21.30
N VAL A 190 -21.30 -45.25 -22.34
CA VAL A 190 -21.73 -43.99 -22.98
C VAL A 190 -22.51 -43.12 -22.00
N ALA A 191 -23.45 -43.69 -21.24
CA ALA A 191 -24.22 -42.94 -20.23
C ALA A 191 -23.33 -42.37 -19.13
N ALA A 192 -22.32 -43.13 -18.69
CA ALA A 192 -21.32 -42.62 -17.71
C ALA A 192 -20.50 -41.44 -18.26
N GLN A 193 -20.11 -41.47 -19.54
CA GLN A 193 -19.43 -40.35 -20.18
C GLN A 193 -20.34 -39.11 -20.30
N ASN A 194 -21.64 -39.32 -20.58
CA ASN A 194 -22.61 -38.21 -20.63
C ASN A 194 -22.76 -37.53 -19.27
N ILE A 195 -22.68 -38.26 -18.15
CA ILE A 195 -22.63 -37.66 -16.80
C ILE A 195 -21.39 -36.80 -16.63
N ALA A 196 -20.21 -37.28 -17.05
CA ALA A 196 -18.98 -36.50 -16.96
C ALA A 196 -19.06 -35.20 -17.79
N ALA A 197 -19.63 -35.25 -18.98
CA ALA A 197 -19.88 -34.11 -19.84
C ALA A 197 -20.88 -33.11 -19.20
N ALA A 198 -21.97 -33.59 -18.64
CA ALA A 198 -22.97 -32.77 -17.96
C ALA A 198 -22.38 -32.14 -16.68
N ALA A 199 -21.56 -32.86 -15.91
CA ALA A 199 -20.85 -32.32 -14.74
C ALA A 199 -19.86 -31.21 -15.13
N ALA A 200 -19.15 -31.36 -16.24
CA ALA A 200 -18.28 -30.29 -16.77
C ALA A 200 -19.08 -29.05 -17.18
N SER A 201 -20.28 -29.22 -17.74
CA SER A 201 -21.19 -28.12 -18.08
C SER A 201 -21.70 -27.38 -16.85
N VAL A 202 -22.04 -28.10 -15.78
CA VAL A 202 -22.38 -27.48 -14.47
C VAL A 202 -21.22 -26.63 -13.95
N LYS A 203 -20.01 -27.19 -13.95
CA LYS A 203 -18.83 -26.47 -13.50
C LYS A 203 -18.59 -25.20 -14.32
N ASN A 204 -18.73 -25.24 -15.62
CA ASN A 204 -18.60 -24.08 -16.49
C ASN A 204 -19.62 -22.98 -16.14
N ALA A 205 -20.90 -23.36 -15.95
CA ALA A 205 -21.94 -22.42 -15.54
C ALA A 205 -21.68 -21.83 -14.14
N GLU A 206 -21.15 -22.60 -13.19
CA GLU A 206 -20.77 -22.13 -11.87
C GLU A 206 -19.61 -21.12 -11.92
N GLU A 207 -18.62 -21.32 -12.81
CA GLU A 207 -17.54 -20.35 -13.01
C GLU A 207 -18.03 -19.04 -13.66
N THR A 208 -18.99 -19.14 -14.59
CA THR A 208 -19.65 -17.95 -15.17
C THR A 208 -20.40 -17.16 -14.11
N LEU A 209 -21.18 -17.83 -13.27
CA LEU A 209 -21.87 -17.22 -12.14
C LEU A 209 -20.88 -16.58 -11.14
N ARG A 210 -19.75 -17.23 -10.88
CA ARG A 210 -18.71 -16.68 -10.01
C ARG A 210 -18.15 -15.37 -10.58
N LEU A 211 -17.91 -15.30 -11.89
CA LEU A 211 -17.47 -14.08 -12.55
C LEU A 211 -18.51 -12.96 -12.40
N ALA A 212 -19.79 -13.25 -12.64
CA ALA A 212 -20.86 -12.26 -12.45
C ALA A 212 -20.95 -11.73 -11.01
N LYS A 213 -20.76 -12.59 -10.00
CA LYS A 213 -20.72 -12.19 -8.58
C LYS A 213 -19.50 -11.33 -8.27
N ILE A 214 -18.35 -11.58 -8.86
CA ILE A 214 -17.16 -10.73 -8.73
C ILE A 214 -17.45 -9.35 -9.33
N MET A 215 -18.04 -9.27 -10.51
CA MET A 215 -18.40 -8.01 -11.15
C MET A 215 -19.43 -7.23 -10.31
N LEU A 216 -20.40 -7.90 -9.73
CA LEU A 216 -21.32 -7.28 -8.77
C LEU A 216 -20.56 -6.74 -7.54
N GLY A 217 -19.58 -7.48 -7.03
CA GLY A 217 -18.73 -7.00 -5.93
C GLY A 217 -17.98 -5.71 -6.24
N TYR A 218 -17.60 -5.49 -7.50
CA TYR A 218 -16.92 -4.26 -7.92
C TYR A 218 -17.83 -3.04 -8.00
N THR A 219 -19.15 -3.18 -7.87
CA THR A 219 -20.09 -2.05 -7.79
C THR A 219 -20.04 -1.32 -6.44
N VAL A 220 -19.35 -1.89 -5.46
CA VAL A 220 -19.17 -1.33 -4.12
C VAL A 220 -17.69 -1.01 -3.93
N LEU A 221 -17.40 0.26 -3.68
CA LEU A 221 -16.05 0.77 -3.47
C LEU A 221 -15.80 0.98 -1.99
N ASN A 222 -14.93 0.18 -1.41
CA ASN A 222 -14.56 0.27 0.00
C ASN A 222 -13.15 0.84 0.17
N ALA A 223 -12.89 1.45 1.34
CA ALA A 223 -11.59 1.99 1.69
C ALA A 223 -10.55 0.87 1.82
N PRO A 224 -9.41 0.93 1.09
CA PRO A 224 -8.35 -0.07 1.15
C PRO A 224 -7.57 -0.02 2.49
N PHE A 225 -7.50 1.14 3.11
CA PHE A 225 -6.89 1.40 4.43
C PHE A 225 -7.67 2.51 5.14
N SER A 226 -7.42 2.71 6.43
CA SER A 226 -8.01 3.81 7.20
C SER A 226 -7.27 5.10 6.87
N GLY A 227 -8.01 6.22 6.73
CA GLY A 227 -7.39 7.50 6.39
C GLY A 227 -8.42 8.61 6.20
N VAL A 228 -7.96 9.76 5.70
CA VAL A 228 -8.79 10.93 5.41
C VAL A 228 -8.98 11.09 3.91
N ILE A 229 -10.20 11.41 3.50
CA ILE A 229 -10.48 11.81 2.13
C ILE A 229 -9.90 13.22 1.90
N VAL A 230 -8.89 13.32 1.04
CA VAL A 230 -8.22 14.60 0.73
C VAL A 230 -8.95 15.33 -0.39
N VAL A 231 -9.35 14.58 -1.41
CA VAL A 231 -10.06 15.13 -2.58
C VAL A 231 -11.18 14.18 -2.98
N ARG A 232 -12.33 14.73 -3.28
CA ARG A 232 -13.45 14.04 -3.92
C ARG A 232 -13.51 14.45 -5.39
N GLN A 233 -13.14 13.51 -6.29
CA GLN A 233 -13.06 13.79 -7.73
C GLN A 233 -14.39 13.64 -8.46
N THR A 234 -15.42 13.06 -7.81
CA THR A 234 -16.68 12.72 -8.45
C THR A 234 -17.89 13.13 -7.60
N GLU A 235 -19.05 13.26 -8.24
CA GLU A 235 -20.28 13.65 -7.61
C GLU A 235 -21.36 12.57 -7.72
N LEU A 236 -22.36 12.66 -6.82
CA LEU A 236 -23.53 11.78 -6.86
C LEU A 236 -24.27 11.94 -8.19
N GLY A 237 -24.59 10.82 -8.85
CA GLY A 237 -25.26 10.81 -10.13
C GLY A 237 -24.34 10.79 -11.34
N GLU A 238 -23.04 10.97 -11.16
CA GLU A 238 -22.04 10.88 -12.23
C GLU A 238 -21.84 9.42 -12.70
N VAL A 239 -21.56 9.25 -14.00
CA VAL A 239 -21.29 7.94 -14.60
C VAL A 239 -19.80 7.66 -14.53
N MET A 240 -19.45 6.63 -13.80
CA MET A 240 -18.08 6.18 -13.62
C MET A 240 -17.66 5.24 -14.75
N GLN A 241 -16.37 5.29 -15.09
CA GLN A 241 -15.69 4.34 -15.96
C GLN A 241 -14.58 3.62 -15.17
N PRO A 242 -14.15 2.42 -15.60
CA PRO A 242 -13.05 1.72 -14.96
C PRO A 242 -11.80 2.58 -14.85
N GLY A 243 -11.22 2.64 -13.64
CA GLY A 243 -9.99 3.39 -13.37
C GLY A 243 -10.17 4.90 -13.14
N THR A 244 -11.38 5.46 -13.33
CA THR A 244 -11.64 6.86 -12.98
C THR A 244 -11.59 7.03 -11.46
N PRO A 245 -10.74 7.94 -10.91
CA PRO A 245 -10.66 8.15 -9.47
C PRO A 245 -11.99 8.68 -8.91
N VAL A 246 -12.42 8.12 -7.80
CA VAL A 246 -13.60 8.59 -7.03
C VAL A 246 -13.15 9.53 -5.92
N VAL A 247 -12.17 9.10 -5.13
CA VAL A 247 -11.59 9.89 -4.04
C VAL A 247 -10.08 9.68 -3.97
N THR A 248 -9.37 10.66 -3.42
CA THR A 248 -8.00 10.51 -2.94
C THR A 248 -8.02 10.28 -1.44
N LEU A 249 -7.54 9.12 -1.01
CA LEU A 249 -7.44 8.73 0.40
C LEU A 249 -6.00 8.87 0.86
N ALA A 250 -5.75 9.59 1.98
CA ALA A 250 -4.44 9.74 2.58
C ALA A 250 -4.36 9.00 3.92
N ASP A 251 -3.28 8.25 4.10
CA ASP A 251 -2.92 7.62 5.37
C ASP A 251 -2.28 8.69 6.28
N LEU A 252 -2.96 9.06 7.35
CA LEU A 252 -2.44 10.02 8.33
C LEU A 252 -1.73 9.35 9.51
N ASP A 253 -1.79 8.04 9.65
CA ASP A 253 -1.05 7.32 10.70
C ASP A 253 0.46 7.32 10.41
N HIS A 254 0.82 7.24 9.11
CA HIS A 254 2.20 7.18 8.62
C HIS A 254 2.49 8.40 7.74
N VAL A 255 3.01 9.44 8.34
CA VAL A 255 3.42 10.66 7.65
C VAL A 255 4.93 10.82 7.70
N TRP A 256 5.48 11.54 6.75
CA TRP A 256 6.90 11.90 6.75
C TRP A 256 7.11 13.36 6.35
N LEU A 257 8.17 13.93 6.85
CA LEU A 257 8.68 15.22 6.35
C LEU A 257 9.57 14.93 5.13
N ARG A 258 9.20 15.48 3.97
CA ARG A 258 10.08 15.55 2.82
C ARG A 258 10.88 16.83 2.89
N ALA A 259 12.17 16.71 3.18
CA ALA A 259 13.11 17.82 3.29
C ALA A 259 14.27 17.65 2.32
N TYR A 260 15.05 18.71 2.18
CA TYR A 260 16.21 18.75 1.31
C TYR A 260 17.43 19.21 2.10
N ILE A 261 18.55 18.53 1.88
CA ILE A 261 19.83 18.90 2.48
C ILE A 261 20.86 19.22 1.40
N SER A 262 21.86 20.02 1.76
CA SER A 262 22.96 20.34 0.87
C SER A 262 23.92 19.16 0.71
N GLU A 263 24.66 19.10 -0.40
CA GLU A 263 25.72 18.12 -0.62
C GLU A 263 26.76 18.13 0.50
N THR A 264 27.06 19.30 1.06
CA THR A 264 28.04 19.48 2.15
C THR A 264 27.64 18.82 3.46
N ASP A 265 26.33 18.68 3.70
CA ASP A 265 25.77 18.09 4.93
C ASP A 265 25.41 16.61 4.77
N LEU A 266 25.37 16.08 3.52
CA LEU A 266 25.01 14.69 3.23
C LEU A 266 25.88 13.67 3.99
N GLY A 267 27.20 13.95 4.11
CA GLY A 267 28.13 13.06 4.83
C GLY A 267 27.92 13.02 6.35
N ARG A 268 27.10 13.91 6.88
CA ARG A 268 26.86 14.10 8.32
C ARG A 268 25.57 13.45 8.81
N ILE A 269 24.69 13.00 7.92
CA ILE A 269 23.45 12.32 8.24
C ILE A 269 23.53 10.83 7.94
N ARG A 270 22.72 10.04 8.65
CA ARG A 270 22.63 8.59 8.48
C ARG A 270 21.20 8.12 8.54
N TYR A 271 20.94 6.99 7.89
CA TYR A 271 19.67 6.28 8.02
C TYR A 271 19.40 5.87 9.48
N GLY A 272 18.16 6.04 9.93
CA GLY A 272 17.75 5.74 11.31
C GLY A 272 18.13 6.81 12.34
N GLN A 273 18.74 7.94 11.92
CA GLN A 273 19.12 9.03 12.81
C GLN A 273 17.88 9.75 13.33
N GLU A 274 17.86 10.04 14.64
CA GLU A 274 16.77 10.74 15.30
C GLU A 274 16.68 12.20 14.83
N ALA A 275 15.45 12.68 14.71
CA ALA A 275 15.12 14.04 14.35
C ALA A 275 13.90 14.51 15.13
N THR A 276 13.87 15.79 15.48
CA THR A 276 12.72 16.43 16.09
C THR A 276 12.05 17.35 15.08
N VAL A 277 10.80 17.05 14.74
CA VAL A 277 10.02 17.84 13.79
C VAL A 277 9.14 18.82 14.54
N THR A 278 9.09 20.06 14.04
CA THR A 278 8.25 21.15 14.53
C THR A 278 7.47 21.78 13.40
N THR A 279 6.32 22.36 13.67
CA THR A 279 5.47 23.02 12.69
C THR A 279 4.92 24.33 13.26
N ASP A 280 4.80 25.35 12.43
CA ASP A 280 4.24 26.65 12.83
C ASP A 280 2.76 26.55 13.26
N THR A 281 2.04 25.54 12.77
CA THR A 281 0.62 25.33 13.10
C THR A 281 0.42 24.96 14.58
N TYR A 282 1.39 24.26 15.18
CA TYR A 282 1.36 23.84 16.59
C TYR A 282 2.62 24.31 17.33
N PRO A 283 2.71 25.63 17.67
CA PRO A 283 3.91 26.19 18.30
C PRO A 283 4.26 25.48 19.62
N GLY A 284 5.52 25.10 19.75
CA GLY A 284 6.05 24.44 20.95
C GLY A 284 5.81 22.93 21.03
N LYS A 285 5.05 22.34 20.09
CA LYS A 285 4.90 20.89 20.00
C LYS A 285 6.01 20.28 19.18
N LYS A 286 6.62 19.22 19.71
CA LYS A 286 7.71 18.48 19.10
C LYS A 286 7.21 17.09 18.72
N TYR A 287 7.44 16.69 17.48
CA TYR A 287 7.10 15.38 16.97
C TYR A 287 8.40 14.59 16.77
N PRO A 288 8.58 13.47 17.49
CA PRO A 288 9.74 12.62 17.29
C PRO A 288 9.65 11.94 15.92
N GLY A 289 10.79 11.86 15.26
CA GLY A 289 10.91 11.19 13.98
C GLY A 289 12.32 10.66 13.77
N HIS A 290 12.52 9.95 12.66
CA HIS A 290 13.82 9.42 12.28
C HIS A 290 14.01 9.46 10.76
N ILE A 291 15.25 9.57 10.31
CA ILE A 291 15.58 9.54 8.89
C ILE A 291 15.31 8.15 8.33
N SER A 292 14.31 8.03 7.46
CA SER A 292 13.88 6.78 6.82
C SER A 292 14.36 6.64 5.38
N PHE A 293 14.79 7.74 4.76
CA PHE A 293 15.27 7.73 3.39
C PHE A 293 16.24 8.86 3.11
N ILE A 294 17.30 8.55 2.35
CA ILE A 294 18.25 9.52 1.81
C ILE A 294 18.40 9.23 0.32
N SER A 295 18.13 10.21 -0.55
CA SER A 295 18.22 10.04 -2.00
C SER A 295 19.66 9.75 -2.43
N SER A 296 19.84 8.80 -3.32
CA SER A 296 21.13 8.49 -3.97
C SER A 296 21.45 9.41 -5.16
N SER A 297 20.45 10.18 -5.63
CA SER A 297 20.64 11.15 -6.71
C SER A 297 20.33 12.57 -6.24
N ALA A 298 21.14 13.51 -6.71
CA ALA A 298 20.94 14.92 -6.44
C ALA A 298 19.73 15.45 -7.22
N GLU A 299 18.99 16.35 -6.60
CA GLU A 299 17.92 17.14 -7.22
C GLU A 299 18.36 18.61 -7.32
N PHE A 300 17.85 19.30 -8.32
CA PHE A 300 18.08 20.73 -8.45
C PHE A 300 16.97 21.50 -7.75
N THR A 301 17.30 22.45 -6.88
CA THR A 301 16.28 23.35 -6.35
C THR A 301 15.70 24.15 -7.52
N PRO A 302 14.37 24.14 -7.75
CA PRO A 302 13.76 24.98 -8.75
C PRO A 302 13.79 26.44 -8.27
N LYS A 303 14.92 27.13 -8.47
CA LYS A 303 14.97 28.59 -8.40
C LYS A 303 14.79 29.12 -9.82
N SER A 304 13.86 30.04 -9.99
CA SER A 304 13.75 30.86 -11.20
C SER A 304 15.06 31.62 -11.41
N VAL A 305 15.89 31.19 -12.35
CA VAL A 305 17.25 31.73 -12.56
C VAL A 305 17.14 32.94 -13.45
N GLU A 306 17.32 34.13 -12.87
CA GLU A 306 17.40 35.37 -13.68
C GLU A 306 18.84 35.85 -13.95
N THR A 307 19.89 35.22 -13.39
CA THR A 307 21.26 35.65 -13.63
C THR A 307 22.28 34.52 -13.69
N HIS A 308 23.30 34.66 -14.54
CA HIS A 308 24.39 33.71 -14.84
C HIS A 308 25.32 33.36 -13.66
N GLN A 309 25.13 33.90 -12.46
CA GLN A 309 26.03 33.73 -11.30
C GLN A 309 25.47 32.91 -10.15
N GLU A 310 24.21 32.48 -10.18
CA GLU A 310 23.70 31.57 -9.16
C GLU A 310 24.03 30.13 -9.55
N ARG A 311 25.06 29.59 -8.91
CA ARG A 311 25.35 28.15 -8.97
C ARG A 311 24.14 27.39 -8.47
N VAL A 312 23.59 26.53 -9.31
CA VAL A 312 22.56 25.55 -8.92
C VAL A 312 23.10 24.76 -7.74
N THR A 313 22.51 24.95 -6.57
CA THR A 313 22.92 24.21 -5.39
C THR A 313 22.32 22.81 -5.51
N LEU A 314 23.19 21.79 -5.58
CA LEU A 314 22.79 20.39 -5.51
C LEU A 314 22.24 20.11 -4.11
N VAL A 315 21.02 19.55 -4.08
CA VAL A 315 20.37 19.13 -2.85
C VAL A 315 19.95 17.68 -2.95
N TYR A 316 19.95 17.02 -1.81
CA TYR A 316 19.51 15.63 -1.71
C TYR A 316 18.23 15.56 -0.91
N ARG A 317 17.24 14.89 -1.44
CA ARG A 317 15.97 14.67 -0.76
C ARG A 317 16.15 13.66 0.37
N ILE A 318 15.61 13.99 1.53
CA ILE A 318 15.50 13.07 2.65
C ILE A 318 14.04 12.92 3.07
N LYS A 319 13.72 11.80 3.70
CA LYS A 319 12.44 11.60 4.38
C LYS A 319 12.71 11.33 5.85
N ILE A 320 11.95 11.97 6.69
CA ILE A 320 11.94 11.79 8.14
C ILE A 320 10.55 11.27 8.50
N ASP A 321 10.45 9.99 8.86
CA ASP A 321 9.20 9.39 9.28
C ASP A 321 8.82 9.90 10.66
N ILE A 322 7.54 10.19 10.86
CA ILE A 322 7.00 10.85 12.03
C ILE A 322 5.77 10.08 12.51
N GLU A 323 5.68 9.80 13.80
CA GLU A 323 4.48 9.27 14.42
C GLU A 323 3.42 10.36 14.56
N ASN A 324 2.24 10.16 13.97
CA ASN A 324 1.13 11.13 13.96
C ASN A 324 -0.11 10.59 14.64
N LEU A 325 0.03 10.12 15.88
CA LEU A 325 -1.03 9.46 16.65
C LEU A 325 -2.34 10.25 16.78
N ASN A 326 -2.27 11.58 16.73
CA ASN A 326 -3.43 12.45 16.85
C ASN A 326 -3.94 13.00 15.51
N HIS A 327 -3.37 12.59 14.38
CA HIS A 327 -3.71 13.06 13.03
C HIS A 327 -3.64 14.60 12.86
N GLU A 328 -2.74 15.23 13.62
CA GLU A 328 -2.56 16.68 13.60
C GLU A 328 -1.74 17.14 12.39
N LEU A 329 -0.74 16.33 12.01
CA LEU A 329 0.07 16.59 10.84
C LEU A 329 -0.71 16.18 9.59
N LYS A 330 -0.83 17.11 8.64
CA LYS A 330 -1.59 16.89 7.39
C LYS A 330 -0.65 17.07 6.20
N PRO A 331 -0.86 16.33 5.10
CA PRO A 331 -0.12 16.52 3.86
C PRO A 331 -0.16 17.97 3.38
N GLY A 332 1.00 18.49 2.98
CA GLY A 332 1.17 19.86 2.52
C GLY A 332 1.53 20.87 3.62
N MET A 333 1.47 20.50 4.90
CA MET A 333 1.93 21.38 5.99
C MET A 333 3.43 21.63 5.91
N PRO A 334 3.91 22.90 5.98
CA PRO A 334 5.32 23.19 6.16
C PRO A 334 5.77 22.77 7.56
N ALA A 335 6.97 22.22 7.66
CA ALA A 335 7.56 21.81 8.91
C ALA A 335 9.10 21.87 8.83
N ASP A 336 9.70 22.08 9.99
CA ASP A 336 11.14 22.09 10.17
C ASP A 336 11.57 20.86 10.98
N ALA A 337 12.69 20.28 10.64
CA ALA A 337 13.28 19.19 11.42
C ALA A 337 14.66 19.60 11.93
N LEU A 338 14.88 19.33 13.19
CA LEU A 338 16.17 19.43 13.85
C LEU A 338 16.75 18.01 13.94
N ILE A 339 17.84 17.78 13.21
CA ILE A 339 18.54 16.50 13.17
C ILE A 339 19.72 16.59 14.12
N GLU A 340 19.78 15.72 15.12
CA GLU A 340 20.91 15.66 16.05
C GLU A 340 22.13 15.05 15.35
N MET A 341 23.15 15.84 15.14
CA MET A 341 24.38 15.41 14.48
C MET A 341 25.22 14.61 15.48
N GLY A 342 25.16 13.31 15.38
CA GLY A 342 26.06 12.45 16.14
C GLY A 342 27.51 12.75 15.83
N LYS A 343 28.37 12.77 16.87
CA LYS A 343 29.83 12.79 16.66
C LYS A 343 30.19 11.66 15.71
N PRO A 344 31.06 11.88 14.71
CA PRO A 344 31.48 10.80 13.80
C PRO A 344 32.11 9.70 14.65
N ARG A 345 31.44 8.55 14.68
CA ARG A 345 31.97 7.34 15.32
C ARG A 345 33.10 6.84 14.43
N ALA A 346 34.31 6.82 14.96
CA ALA A 346 35.53 6.47 14.23
C ALA A 346 35.66 4.99 13.83
N GLU A 347 34.57 4.22 13.86
CA GLU A 347 34.64 2.74 13.74
C GLU A 347 33.80 2.09 12.63
N ASP A 348 33.21 2.80 11.67
CA ASP A 348 32.45 2.19 10.57
C ASP A 348 33.16 2.20 9.19
N SER A 349 34.49 2.28 9.18
CA SER A 349 35.28 1.85 8.03
C SER A 349 35.62 0.37 8.19
N ILE A 350 35.06 -0.48 7.32
CA ILE A 350 35.30 -1.93 7.13
C ILE A 350 34.10 -2.78 7.57
N HIS A 351 33.14 -2.95 6.66
CA HIS A 351 32.59 -4.27 6.30
C HIS A 351 31.73 -4.12 5.03
N GLY A 352 32.43 -4.10 3.89
CA GLY A 352 31.84 -4.47 2.62
C GLY A 352 31.53 -5.98 2.66
N GLN A 353 30.26 -6.35 2.72
CA GLN A 353 29.86 -7.71 2.38
C GLN A 353 29.63 -7.77 0.86
N PRO A 354 30.20 -8.78 0.17
CA PRO A 354 29.92 -9.00 -1.24
C PRO A 354 28.51 -9.56 -1.41
N ILE A 355 27.74 -8.94 -2.30
CA ILE A 355 26.49 -9.49 -2.81
C ILE A 355 26.82 -10.74 -3.61
N LEU A 356 26.55 -11.91 -3.06
CA LEU A 356 26.50 -13.17 -3.79
C LEU A 356 25.16 -13.19 -4.55
N GLY A 357 25.27 -13.21 -5.89
CA GLY A 357 24.16 -13.43 -6.78
C GLY A 357 23.64 -14.87 -6.72
N HIS A 358 22.34 -14.99 -6.86
CA HIS A 358 21.63 -16.08 -7.58
C HIS A 358 20.34 -15.52 -8.16
#